data_ab81d615a9d36485aded69addaefac25
#
_entry.id   ab81d615a9d36485aded69addaefac25
#
_cell.length_a   1.000
_cell.length_b   1.000
_cell.length_c   1.000
_cell.angle_alpha   90.00
_cell.angle_beta   90.00
_cell.angle_gamma   90.00
#
_symmetry.space_group_name_H-M   'P 1'
#
loop_
_entity.id
_entity.type
_entity.pdbx_description
1 polymer ?
#
loop_
_entity_poly.entity_id
_entity_poly.type
_entity_poly.pdbx_seq_one_letter_code
_entity_poly.pdbx_strand_id
1 'polypeptide(L)' 'METIQVRILQASDGKYLYNGDTICRYVQLAPSANAEDWREITEEEKVAIEAEQEKKANEEHDAQV' A
#
# COMPACT_ATOMS: atom_id res chain seq x y z
N MET A 1 -13.51 16.39 26.08
CA MET A 1 -13.77 15.56 24.92
C MET A 1 -12.52 15.43 24.07
N GLU A 2 -12.09 14.23 23.86
CA GLU A 2 -10.87 14.00 23.09
C GLU A 2 -11.20 13.91 21.62
N THR A 3 -10.52 14.72 20.86
CA THR A 3 -10.66 14.67 19.40
C THR A 3 -9.52 13.84 18.84
N ILE A 4 -9.86 12.72 18.25
CA ILE A 4 -8.85 11.88 17.61
C ILE A 4 -8.50 12.52 16.27
N GLN A 5 -7.28 13.00 16.17
CA GLN A 5 -6.81 13.59 14.93
C GLN A 5 -6.22 12.51 14.06
N VAL A 6 -6.90 12.22 12.96
CA VAL A 6 -6.43 11.24 11.98
C VAL A 6 -5.72 11.99 10.87
N ARG A 7 -4.51 11.55 10.56
CA ARG A 7 -3.76 12.13 9.45
C ARG A 7 -4.08 11.34 8.18
N ILE A 8 -4.21 12.06 7.08
CA ILE A 8 -4.43 11.42 5.80
C ILE A 8 -3.17 11.59 4.97
N LEU A 9 -2.60 10.47 4.58
CA LEU A 9 -1.46 10.43 3.70
C LEU A 9 -1.97 10.14 2.29
N GLN A 10 -1.66 11.03 1.36
CA GLN A 10 -2.17 10.91 0.00
C GLN A 10 -1.01 10.91 -0.98
N ALA A 11 -1.10 10.03 -1.97
CA ALA A 11 -0.08 9.96 -3.01
C ALA A 11 -0.21 11.13 -3.98
N SER A 12 0.91 11.52 -4.57
CA SER A 12 0.93 12.55 -5.60
C SER A 12 0.23 12.05 -6.86
N ASP A 13 -0.10 12.98 -7.75
CA ASP A 13 -0.74 12.63 -9.02
C ASP A 13 0.09 11.60 -9.78
N GLY A 14 -0.59 10.53 -10.19
CA GLY A 14 0.06 9.48 -10.96
C GLY A 14 0.91 8.53 -10.13
N LYS A 15 0.86 8.68 -8.80
CA LYS A 15 1.62 7.82 -7.91
C LYS A 15 0.71 7.11 -6.92
N TYR A 16 1.28 6.14 -6.22
CA TYR A 16 0.55 5.33 -5.26
C TYR A 16 1.37 5.17 -3.99
N LEU A 17 0.71 4.80 -2.92
CA LEU A 17 1.37 4.54 -1.64
C LEU A 17 1.53 3.04 -1.46
N TYR A 18 2.71 2.64 -1.01
CA TYR A 18 3.05 1.23 -0.82
C TYR A 18 3.80 1.04 0.48
N ASN A 19 3.35 0.10 1.28
CA ASN A 19 3.98 -0.20 2.58
C ASN A 19 4.67 -1.56 2.62
N GLY A 20 4.83 -2.20 1.47
CA GLY A 20 5.41 -3.53 1.39
C GLY A 20 4.36 -4.63 1.26
N ASP A 21 3.11 -4.30 1.43
CA ASP A 21 2.02 -5.27 1.38
C ASP A 21 0.81 -4.73 0.63
N THR A 22 0.43 -3.50 0.90
CA THR A 22 -0.77 -2.89 0.35
C THR A 22 -0.42 -1.68 -0.51
N ILE A 23 -1.13 -1.54 -1.62
CA ILE A 23 -1.01 -0.39 -2.52
C ILE A 23 -2.31 0.38 -2.48
N CYS A 24 -2.25 1.70 -2.28
CA CYS A 24 -3.43 2.53 -2.27
C CYS A 24 -3.09 3.96 -2.68
N ARG A 25 -4.12 4.76 -2.94
CA ARG A 25 -3.96 6.17 -3.31
C ARG A 25 -3.89 7.07 -2.09
N TYR A 26 -4.56 6.68 -1.03
CA TYR A 26 -4.52 7.43 0.22
C TYR A 26 -4.75 6.46 1.38
N VAL A 27 -4.30 6.86 2.55
CA VAL A 27 -4.45 6.05 3.73
C VAL A 27 -4.67 6.95 4.95
N GLN A 28 -5.52 6.51 5.85
CA GLN A 28 -5.73 7.20 7.11
C GLN A 28 -4.77 6.61 8.14
N LEU A 29 -3.99 7.49 8.74
CA LEU A 29 -3.01 7.09 9.74
C LEU A 29 -3.48 7.50 11.12
N ALA A 30 -3.43 6.57 12.06
CA ALA A 30 -3.66 6.90 13.45
C ALA A 30 -2.56 7.85 13.93
N PRO A 31 -2.82 8.64 14.98
CA PRO A 31 -1.81 9.58 15.47
C PRO A 31 -0.48 8.90 15.83
N SER A 32 -0.54 7.64 16.24
CA SER A 32 0.65 6.88 16.60
C SER A 32 1.28 6.15 15.43
N ALA A 33 0.64 6.15 14.26
CA ALA A 33 1.14 5.42 13.11
C ALA A 33 2.29 6.19 12.46
N ASN A 34 3.18 5.44 11.83
CA ASN A 34 4.37 5.99 11.22
C ASN A 34 4.16 6.18 9.73
N ALA A 35 4.23 7.44 9.27
CA ALA A 35 4.05 7.72 7.85
C ALA A 35 5.21 7.17 7.01
N GLU A 36 6.34 6.91 7.63
CA GLU A 36 7.50 6.38 6.94
C GLU A 36 7.32 4.96 6.44
N ASP A 37 6.33 4.25 6.98
CA ASP A 37 6.02 2.90 6.52
C ASP A 37 5.46 2.91 5.09
N TRP A 38 4.96 4.04 4.66
CA TRP A 38 4.40 4.20 3.32
C TRP A 38 5.34 5.02 2.45
N ARG A 39 5.58 4.56 1.24
CA ARG A 39 6.38 5.29 0.26
C ARG A 39 5.59 5.46 -1.02
N GLU A 40 5.94 6.47 -1.80
CA GLU A 40 5.29 6.70 -3.09
C GLU A 40 5.96 5.86 -4.16
N ILE A 41 5.14 5.19 -4.97
CA ILE A 41 5.62 4.41 -6.10
C ILE A 41 4.92 4.91 -7.36
N THR A 42 5.55 4.68 -8.50
CA THR A 42 4.98 5.04 -9.79
C THR A 42 3.95 4.00 -10.22
N GLU A 43 3.17 4.36 -11.25
CA GLU A 43 2.21 3.42 -11.80
C GLU A 43 2.89 2.17 -12.36
N GLU A 44 4.04 2.34 -12.96
CA GLU A 44 4.81 1.20 -13.47
C GLU A 44 5.24 0.28 -12.34
N GLU A 45 5.70 0.84 -11.26
CA GLU A 45 6.06 0.05 -10.09
C GLU A 45 4.85 -0.64 -9.49
N LYS A 46 3.72 0.05 -9.45
CA LYS A 46 2.48 -0.54 -8.97
C LYS A 46 2.09 -1.77 -9.77
N VAL A 47 2.12 -1.66 -11.09
CA VAL A 47 1.78 -2.77 -11.98
C VAL A 47 2.73 -3.95 -11.76
N ALA A 48 4.02 -3.66 -11.64
CA ALA A 48 5.01 -4.70 -11.41
C ALA A 48 4.79 -5.42 -10.08
N ILE A 49 4.51 -4.65 -9.03
CA ILE A 49 4.27 -5.24 -7.71
C ILE A 49 3.00 -6.08 -7.70
N GLU A 50 1.94 -5.59 -8.32
CA GLU A 50 0.68 -6.33 -8.39
C GLU A 50 0.83 -7.62 -9.19
N ALA A 51 1.58 -7.57 -10.27
CA ALA A 51 1.85 -8.76 -11.07
C ALA A 51 2.63 -9.79 -10.27
N GLU A 52 3.58 -9.34 -9.47
CA GLU A 52 4.36 -10.22 -8.63
C GLU A 52 3.52 -10.84 -7.53
N GLN A 53 2.65 -10.04 -6.91
CA GLN A 53 1.75 -10.53 -5.88
C GLN A 53 0.78 -11.56 -6.43
N GLU A 54 0.24 -11.31 -7.62
CA GLU A 54 -0.65 -12.25 -8.27
C GLU A 54 0.05 -13.55 -8.61
N LYS A 55 1.28 -13.46 -9.10
CA LYS A 55 2.07 -14.64 -9.41
C LYS A 55 2.33 -15.48 -8.17
N LYS A 56 2.64 -14.81 -7.07
CA LYS A 56 2.91 -15.49 -5.80
C LYS A 56 1.67 -16.20 -5.28
N ALA A 57 0.52 -15.55 -5.39
CA ALA A 57 -0.73 -16.14 -4.96
C ALA A 57 -1.07 -17.37 -5.80
N ASN A 58 -0.83 -17.30 -7.10
CA ASN A 58 -1.07 -18.42 -8.00
C ASN A 58 -0.15 -19.59 -7.70
N GLU A 59 1.11 -19.31 -7.40
CA GLU A 59 2.06 -20.36 -7.06
C GLU A 59 1.67 -21.08 -5.77
N GLU A 60 1.22 -20.33 -4.78
CA GLU A 60 0.75 -20.92 -3.54
C GLU A 60 -0.50 -21.79 -3.75
N HIS A 61 -1.38 -21.32 -4.63
CA HIS A 61 -2.59 -22.08 -4.95
C HIS A 61 -2.25 -23.39 -5.64
N ASP A 62 -1.32 -23.35 -6.57
CA ASP A 62 -0.88 -24.55 -7.28
C ASP A 62 -0.21 -25.55 -6.34
N ALA A 63 0.53 -25.05 -5.36
CA ALA A 63 1.23 -25.92 -4.42
C ALA A 63 0.28 -26.69 -3.51
N GLN A 64 -0.94 -26.20 -3.36
CA GLN A 64 -1.92 -26.83 -2.50
C GLN A 64 -2.78 -27.90 -3.20
N VAL A 65 -2.68 -27.98 -4.48
CA VAL A 65 -3.47 -28.94 -5.26
C VAL A 65 -2.84 -30.32 -5.31
#